data_43cadc940d6e728d1eff0357b3848821
#
_entry.id   43cadc940d6e728d1eff0357b3848821
#
_cell.length_a   1.000
_cell.length_b   1.000
_cell.length_c   1.000
_cell.angle_alpha   90.00
_cell.angle_beta   90.00
_cell.angle_gamma   90.00
#
_symmetry.space_group_name_H-M   'P 1'
#
loop_
_entity.id
_entity.type
_entity.pdbx_description
1 polymer ?
#
loop_
_entity_poly.entity_id
_entity_poly.type
_entity_poly.pdbx_seq_one_letter_code
_entity_poly.pdbx_strand_id
1 'polypeptide(L)'
;MTSKFLKISLACLLATIIFITSGCQNEDEKIYTRDFEARKELLKDTPYLNFFGDSLTDEQTRALQFLYAYMPLPDITDYSSLFHIKNVDIALRARAEMPWGNTVPDREFMHFVLPLRVNNENLDECREIFFNELKDRVKGLSMYDAVIELNHWCHEKVTYTPSDSRTSSPLATMATAHGRCGEESTFTVSALRAVGIPARQVYTPRWAHTDNNHAWVEVWVDGKWYFLGACEPEPVLNRAWF
;
A
#
# COMPACT_ATOMS: atom_id res chain seq x y z
N MET A 1 -22.48 38.05 -27.34
CA MET A 1 -22.96 36.68 -27.53
C MET A 1 -21.89 35.60 -27.25
N THR A 2 -20.61 35.93 -27.22
CA THR A 2 -19.48 34.97 -27.09
C THR A 2 -19.21 34.43 -25.67
N SER A 3 -19.60 35.14 -24.60
CA SER A 3 -19.30 34.75 -23.22
C SER A 3 -20.18 33.61 -22.65
N LYS A 4 -21.44 33.49 -23.13
CA LYS A 4 -22.36 32.43 -22.67
C LYS A 4 -22.02 31.04 -23.26
N PHE A 5 -21.58 30.99 -24.51
CA PHE A 5 -21.19 29.72 -25.16
C PHE A 5 -19.90 29.13 -24.57
N LEU A 6 -18.95 29.99 -24.18
CA LEU A 6 -17.69 29.51 -23.56
C LEU A 6 -17.94 28.92 -22.18
N LYS A 7 -18.84 29.47 -21.36
CA LYS A 7 -19.20 28.93 -20.03
C LYS A 7 -19.95 27.60 -20.10
N ILE A 8 -20.79 27.40 -21.10
CA ILE A 8 -21.52 26.15 -21.32
C ILE A 8 -20.55 25.04 -21.77
N SER A 9 -19.62 25.36 -22.66
CA SER A 9 -18.61 24.41 -23.12
C SER A 9 -17.68 23.96 -21.99
N LEU A 10 -17.26 24.85 -21.07
CA LEU A 10 -16.41 24.52 -19.95
C LEU A 10 -17.14 23.69 -18.89
N ALA A 11 -18.42 23.96 -18.63
CA ALA A 11 -19.26 23.19 -17.74
C ALA A 11 -19.53 21.76 -18.25
N CYS A 12 -19.74 21.60 -19.56
CA CYS A 12 -19.88 20.29 -20.18
C CYS A 12 -18.56 19.48 -20.15
N LEU A 13 -17.41 20.15 -20.34
CA LEU A 13 -16.10 19.48 -20.26
C LEU A 13 -15.79 19.02 -18.84
N LEU A 14 -16.06 19.83 -17.81
CA LEU A 14 -15.93 19.47 -16.41
C LEU A 14 -16.88 18.33 -16.00
N ALA A 15 -18.13 18.35 -16.46
CA ALA A 15 -19.09 17.28 -16.22
C ALA A 15 -18.65 15.96 -16.89
N THR A 16 -18.06 16.01 -18.08
CA THR A 16 -17.56 14.82 -18.78
C THR A 16 -16.34 14.21 -18.07
N ILE A 17 -15.45 15.04 -17.54
CA ILE A 17 -14.28 14.56 -16.76
C ILE A 17 -14.73 13.91 -15.45
N ILE A 18 -15.70 14.48 -14.75
CA ILE A 18 -16.27 13.88 -13.51
C ILE A 18 -16.97 12.56 -13.82
N PHE A 19 -17.67 12.44 -14.96
CA PHE A 19 -18.32 11.19 -15.35
C PHE A 19 -17.31 10.07 -15.71
N ILE A 20 -16.18 10.40 -16.33
CA ILE A 20 -15.15 9.42 -16.70
C ILE A 20 -14.45 8.88 -15.43
N THR A 21 -14.15 9.75 -14.45
CA THR A 21 -13.51 9.32 -13.20
C THR A 21 -14.45 8.49 -12.31
N SER A 22 -15.73 8.87 -12.22
CA SER A 22 -16.75 8.06 -11.51
C SER A 22 -17.03 6.73 -12.20
N GLY A 23 -16.94 6.67 -13.54
CA GLY A 23 -17.12 5.43 -14.30
C GLY A 23 -16.01 4.40 -14.03
N CYS A 24 -14.74 4.83 -13.96
CA CYS A 24 -13.62 3.94 -13.65
C CYS A 24 -13.65 3.42 -12.20
N GLN A 25 -14.00 4.25 -11.24
CA GLN A 25 -14.15 3.81 -9.84
C GLN A 25 -15.27 2.77 -9.70
N ASN A 26 -16.39 2.95 -10.38
CA ASN A 26 -17.48 1.97 -10.39
C ASN A 26 -17.12 0.63 -11.05
N GLU A 27 -16.22 0.59 -12.00
CA GLU A 27 -15.80 -0.65 -12.66
C GLU A 27 -14.87 -1.48 -11.76
N ASP A 28 -13.86 -0.87 -11.16
CA ASP A 28 -12.96 -1.55 -10.21
C ASP A 28 -13.75 -2.11 -9.01
N GLU A 29 -14.72 -1.35 -8.50
CA GLU A 29 -15.59 -1.77 -7.40
C GLU A 29 -16.46 -2.96 -7.77
N LYS A 30 -17.05 -2.99 -8.95
CA LYS A 30 -17.81 -4.14 -9.43
C LYS A 30 -16.95 -5.40 -9.56
N ILE A 31 -15.70 -5.23 -10.01
CA ILE A 31 -14.76 -6.34 -10.18
C ILE A 31 -14.44 -6.97 -8.82
N TYR A 32 -13.97 -6.20 -7.83
CA TYR A 32 -13.61 -6.80 -6.55
C TYR A 32 -14.83 -7.26 -5.74
N THR A 33 -16.00 -6.65 -5.91
CA THR A 33 -17.24 -7.15 -5.29
C THR A 33 -17.61 -8.52 -5.84
N ARG A 34 -17.57 -8.73 -7.15
CA ARG A 34 -17.76 -10.04 -7.78
C ARG A 34 -16.75 -11.07 -7.28
N ASP A 35 -15.46 -10.69 -7.20
CA ASP A 35 -14.39 -11.56 -6.78
C ASP A 35 -14.50 -11.89 -5.27
N PHE A 36 -15.00 -10.95 -4.46
CA PHE A 36 -15.33 -11.21 -3.06
C PHE A 36 -16.50 -12.20 -2.91
N GLU A 37 -17.57 -12.08 -3.72
CA GLU A 37 -18.68 -13.05 -3.68
C GLU A 37 -18.22 -14.46 -4.08
N ALA A 38 -17.30 -14.59 -5.04
CA ALA A 38 -16.69 -15.87 -5.37
C ALA A 38 -15.85 -16.42 -4.20
N ARG A 39 -15.11 -15.58 -3.49
CA ARG A 39 -14.35 -15.96 -2.29
C ARG A 39 -15.27 -16.34 -1.14
N LYS A 40 -16.37 -15.63 -0.96
CA LYS A 40 -17.39 -15.89 0.05
C LYS A 40 -18.03 -17.27 -0.15
N GLU A 41 -18.34 -17.63 -1.39
CA GLU A 41 -18.85 -18.98 -1.70
C GLU A 41 -17.84 -20.07 -1.34
N LEU A 42 -16.53 -19.83 -1.59
CA LEU A 42 -15.46 -20.75 -1.20
C LEU A 42 -15.36 -20.93 0.33
N LEU A 43 -15.63 -19.88 1.10
CA LEU A 43 -15.47 -19.84 2.56
C LEU A 43 -16.80 -20.01 3.33
N LYS A 44 -17.93 -20.29 2.68
CA LYS A 44 -19.27 -20.26 3.25
C LYS A 44 -19.48 -21.17 4.47
N ASP A 45 -18.78 -22.30 4.52
CA ASP A 45 -18.88 -23.28 5.60
C ASP A 45 -17.81 -23.09 6.69
N THR A 46 -17.15 -21.90 6.71
CA THR A 46 -16.09 -21.55 7.64
C THR A 46 -16.48 -20.32 8.48
N PRO A 47 -15.87 -20.10 9.65
CA PRO A 47 -16.15 -18.93 10.48
C PRO A 47 -15.45 -17.65 10.00
N TYR A 48 -14.59 -17.70 8.97
CA TYR A 48 -13.68 -16.61 8.60
C TYR A 48 -14.37 -15.34 8.10
N LEU A 49 -15.66 -15.42 7.71
CA LEU A 49 -16.44 -14.27 7.25
C LEU A 49 -17.54 -13.83 8.22
N ASN A 50 -17.65 -14.47 9.40
CA ASN A 50 -18.74 -14.19 10.35
C ASN A 50 -18.70 -12.78 10.95
N PHE A 51 -17.60 -12.06 10.82
CA PHE A 51 -17.45 -10.69 11.31
C PHE A 51 -18.03 -9.63 10.36
N PHE A 52 -18.33 -9.98 9.12
CA PHE A 52 -19.04 -9.06 8.22
C PHE A 52 -20.47 -8.87 8.69
N GLY A 53 -20.84 -7.64 9.06
CA GLY A 53 -22.15 -7.31 9.57
C GLY A 53 -22.25 -5.85 10.03
N ASP A 54 -23.33 -5.54 10.78
CA ASP A 54 -23.74 -4.18 11.14
C ASP A 54 -22.76 -3.40 12.05
N SER A 55 -21.70 -4.03 12.54
CA SER A 55 -20.69 -3.38 13.39
C SER A 55 -19.58 -2.65 12.60
N LEU A 56 -19.47 -2.88 11.29
CA LEU A 56 -18.49 -2.26 10.41
C LEU A 56 -19.08 -1.03 9.73
N THR A 57 -18.25 0.00 9.54
CA THR A 57 -18.61 1.13 8.66
C THR A 57 -18.59 0.70 7.19
N ASP A 58 -19.23 1.49 6.31
CA ASP A 58 -19.21 1.23 4.87
C ASP A 58 -17.78 1.20 4.30
N GLU A 59 -16.91 2.11 4.77
CA GLU A 59 -15.50 2.16 4.35
C GLU A 59 -14.71 0.93 4.83
N GLN A 60 -14.91 0.49 6.08
CA GLN A 60 -14.31 -0.75 6.59
C GLN A 60 -14.80 -1.96 5.80
N THR A 61 -16.10 -2.05 5.56
CA THR A 61 -16.73 -3.15 4.80
C THR A 61 -16.13 -3.23 3.40
N ARG A 62 -16.06 -2.10 2.69
CA ARG A 62 -15.49 -2.01 1.36
C ARG A 62 -14.01 -2.42 1.32
N ALA A 63 -13.21 -1.93 2.26
CA ALA A 63 -11.79 -2.24 2.37
C ALA A 63 -11.55 -3.72 2.69
N LEU A 64 -12.32 -4.29 3.62
CA LEU A 64 -12.24 -5.70 3.97
C LEU A 64 -12.70 -6.61 2.83
N GLN A 65 -13.76 -6.25 2.09
CA GLN A 65 -14.19 -6.99 0.91
C GLN A 65 -13.08 -7.07 -0.14
N PHE A 66 -12.40 -5.93 -0.41
CA PHE A 66 -11.25 -5.92 -1.30
C PHE A 66 -10.11 -6.83 -0.80
N LEU A 67 -9.72 -6.71 0.46
CA LEU A 67 -8.66 -7.56 1.03
C LEU A 67 -9.02 -9.05 0.94
N TYR A 68 -10.22 -9.43 1.37
CA TYR A 68 -10.66 -10.82 1.36
C TYR A 68 -10.86 -11.40 -0.04
N ALA A 69 -11.15 -10.56 -1.04
CA ALA A 69 -11.19 -10.99 -2.44
C ALA A 69 -9.81 -11.46 -2.93
N TYR A 70 -8.73 -10.77 -2.51
CA TYR A 70 -7.41 -10.93 -3.15
C TYR A 70 -6.30 -11.46 -2.25
N MET A 71 -6.43 -11.38 -0.91
CA MET A 71 -5.38 -11.91 -0.05
C MET A 71 -5.24 -13.44 -0.19
N PRO A 72 -4.03 -13.99 0.01
CA PRO A 72 -3.82 -15.44 0.06
C PRO A 72 -4.68 -16.11 1.12
N LEU A 73 -5.13 -17.35 0.87
CA LEU A 73 -5.91 -18.11 1.85
C LEU A 73 -5.21 -18.28 3.21
N PRO A 74 -3.88 -18.52 3.30
CA PRO A 74 -3.19 -18.54 4.59
C PRO A 74 -3.36 -17.25 5.39
N ASP A 75 -3.43 -16.09 4.75
CA ASP A 75 -3.64 -14.83 5.47
C ASP A 75 -5.03 -14.74 6.10
N ILE A 76 -6.03 -15.38 5.48
CA ILE A 76 -7.38 -15.48 6.04
C ILE A 76 -7.42 -16.47 7.22
N THR A 77 -6.68 -17.58 7.13
CA THR A 77 -6.76 -18.67 8.11
C THR A 77 -5.83 -18.51 9.31
N ASP A 78 -4.67 -17.90 9.11
CA ASP A 78 -3.62 -17.78 10.12
C ASP A 78 -3.76 -16.53 10.99
N TYR A 79 -4.54 -15.54 10.53
CA TYR A 79 -4.75 -14.28 11.25
C TYR A 79 -6.24 -14.05 11.55
N SER A 80 -6.52 -13.48 12.71
CA SER A 80 -7.89 -13.22 13.14
C SER A 80 -8.55 -12.08 12.33
N SER A 81 -9.87 -12.10 12.25
CA SER A 81 -10.62 -10.97 11.66
C SER A 81 -10.32 -9.63 12.35
N LEU A 82 -10.09 -9.66 13.67
CA LEU A 82 -9.72 -8.46 14.43
C LEU A 82 -8.37 -7.88 13.96
N PHE A 83 -7.39 -8.74 13.64
CA PHE A 83 -6.13 -8.32 13.04
C PHE A 83 -6.36 -7.55 11.73
N HIS A 84 -7.20 -8.07 10.83
CA HIS A 84 -7.50 -7.43 9.56
C HIS A 84 -8.27 -6.12 9.75
N ILE A 85 -9.28 -6.09 10.60
CA ILE A 85 -10.06 -4.88 10.92
C ILE A 85 -9.13 -3.78 11.44
N LYS A 86 -8.29 -4.09 12.43
CA LYS A 86 -7.33 -3.15 13.00
C LYS A 86 -6.37 -2.57 11.95
N ASN A 87 -5.87 -3.40 11.04
CA ASN A 87 -5.01 -2.94 9.96
C ASN A 87 -5.72 -2.07 8.92
N VAL A 88 -7.00 -2.35 8.65
CA VAL A 88 -7.87 -1.49 7.82
C VAL A 88 -8.07 -0.13 8.52
N ASP A 89 -8.37 -0.13 9.81
CA ASP A 89 -8.58 1.10 10.59
C ASP A 89 -7.35 2.02 10.54
N ILE A 90 -6.14 1.46 10.69
CA ILE A 90 -4.92 2.25 10.59
C ILE A 90 -4.71 2.79 9.17
N ALA A 91 -5.02 2.01 8.12
CA ALA A 91 -4.91 2.50 6.74
C ALA A 91 -5.91 3.64 6.45
N LEU A 92 -7.16 3.50 6.88
CA LEU A 92 -8.19 4.55 6.75
C LEU A 92 -7.82 5.79 7.59
N ARG A 93 -7.28 5.59 8.78
CA ARG A 93 -6.78 6.65 9.64
C ARG A 93 -5.60 7.39 8.98
N ALA A 94 -4.63 6.68 8.40
CA ALA A 94 -3.55 7.29 7.64
C ALA A 94 -4.09 8.13 6.48
N ARG A 95 -5.10 7.61 5.75
CA ARG A 95 -5.78 8.36 4.69
C ARG A 95 -6.44 9.65 5.20
N ALA A 96 -7.04 9.61 6.39
CA ALA A 96 -7.70 10.78 6.98
C ALA A 96 -6.74 11.82 7.56
N GLU A 97 -5.62 11.39 8.17
CA GLU A 97 -4.70 12.25 8.92
C GLU A 97 -3.52 12.80 8.11
N MET A 98 -3.06 12.07 7.08
CA MET A 98 -1.88 12.47 6.30
C MET A 98 -2.22 13.52 5.23
N PRO A 99 -1.31 14.47 4.95
CA PRO A 99 -1.57 15.58 4.01
C PRO A 99 -1.96 15.12 2.60
N TRP A 100 -1.46 13.97 2.17
CA TRP A 100 -1.72 13.39 0.84
C TRP A 100 -2.92 12.45 0.78
N GLY A 101 -3.59 12.17 1.89
CA GLY A 101 -4.66 11.17 1.95
C GLY A 101 -5.82 11.43 0.98
N ASN A 102 -6.17 12.71 0.77
CA ASN A 102 -7.22 13.13 -0.18
C ASN A 102 -6.73 13.22 -1.63
N THR A 103 -5.42 13.19 -1.89
CA THR A 103 -4.84 13.26 -3.24
C THR A 103 -4.49 11.89 -3.80
N VAL A 104 -4.34 10.88 -2.95
CA VAL A 104 -4.15 9.50 -3.37
C VAL A 104 -5.47 8.97 -3.92
N PRO A 105 -5.53 8.60 -5.22
CA PRO A 105 -6.74 8.07 -5.81
C PRO A 105 -7.16 6.76 -5.14
N ASP A 106 -8.43 6.46 -5.20
CA ASP A 106 -8.99 5.30 -4.52
C ASP A 106 -8.39 3.98 -4.99
N ARG A 107 -8.12 3.87 -6.28
CA ARG A 107 -7.46 2.71 -6.88
C ARG A 107 -6.07 2.47 -6.29
N GLU A 108 -5.23 3.51 -6.25
CA GLU A 108 -3.88 3.43 -5.69
C GLU A 108 -3.92 3.11 -4.19
N PHE A 109 -4.89 3.67 -3.45
CA PHE A 109 -5.10 3.33 -2.05
C PHE A 109 -5.46 1.86 -1.86
N MET A 110 -6.48 1.36 -2.58
CA MET A 110 -6.95 -0.01 -2.43
C MET A 110 -5.89 -1.04 -2.82
N HIS A 111 -5.11 -0.79 -3.88
CA HIS A 111 -4.15 -1.76 -4.39
C HIS A 111 -2.75 -1.66 -3.75
N PHE A 112 -2.33 -0.47 -3.29
CA PHE A 112 -0.93 -0.22 -2.94
C PHE A 112 -0.72 0.40 -1.54
N VAL A 113 -1.79 0.73 -0.81
CA VAL A 113 -1.74 1.13 0.60
C VAL A 113 -2.40 0.09 1.49
N LEU A 114 -3.62 -0.29 1.14
CA LEU A 114 -4.47 -1.17 1.95
C LEU A 114 -3.88 -2.57 2.19
N PRO A 115 -3.30 -3.29 1.18
CA PRO A 115 -2.76 -4.62 1.39
C PRO A 115 -1.62 -4.63 2.41
N LEU A 116 -1.62 -5.63 3.29
CA LEU A 116 -0.55 -5.84 4.28
C LEU A 116 0.64 -6.53 3.64
N ARG A 117 0.38 -7.68 3.02
CA ARG A 117 1.41 -8.52 2.42
C ARG A 117 2.14 -7.81 1.29
N VAL A 118 3.45 -7.93 1.30
CA VAL A 118 4.34 -7.38 0.27
C VAL A 118 4.99 -8.49 -0.54
N ASN A 119 5.47 -9.55 0.13
CA ASN A 119 6.17 -10.69 -0.46
C ASN A 119 5.64 -12.02 0.14
N ASN A 120 6.51 -12.82 0.72
CA ASN A 120 6.19 -14.11 1.36
C ASN A 120 6.49 -14.12 2.88
N GLU A 121 6.63 -12.94 3.47
CA GLU A 121 6.82 -12.73 4.91
C GLU A 121 5.64 -13.23 5.73
N ASN A 122 5.83 -13.49 7.01
CA ASN A 122 4.74 -13.54 7.96
C ASN A 122 4.22 -12.12 8.20
N LEU A 123 2.90 -11.95 8.31
CA LEU A 123 2.33 -10.67 8.70
C LEU A 123 2.55 -10.44 10.19
N ASP A 124 2.64 -9.16 10.57
CA ASP A 124 2.75 -8.71 11.95
C ASP A 124 2.05 -7.36 12.16
N GLU A 125 2.10 -6.82 13.35
CA GLU A 125 1.46 -5.56 13.74
C GLU A 125 2.27 -4.31 13.33
N CYS A 126 3.13 -4.40 12.33
CA CYS A 126 4.03 -3.31 11.93
C CYS A 126 3.28 -2.04 11.54
N ARG A 127 2.11 -2.15 10.89
CA ARG A 127 1.39 -0.98 10.38
C ARG A 127 1.06 0.03 11.48
N GLU A 128 0.54 -0.42 12.62
CA GLU A 128 0.22 0.48 13.73
C GLU A 128 1.48 1.09 14.36
N ILE A 129 2.50 0.25 14.58
CA ILE A 129 3.76 0.69 15.18
C ILE A 129 4.44 1.72 14.28
N PHE A 130 4.54 1.44 12.98
CA PHE A 130 5.14 2.36 12.01
C PHE A 130 4.33 3.63 11.84
N PHE A 131 3.00 3.55 11.76
CA PHE A 131 2.15 4.74 11.71
C PHE A 131 2.40 5.67 12.91
N ASN A 132 2.39 5.11 14.11
CA ASN A 132 2.59 5.90 15.34
C ASN A 132 3.99 6.51 15.43
N GLU A 133 5.04 5.83 14.94
CA GLU A 133 6.41 6.35 14.94
C GLU A 133 6.64 7.40 13.84
N LEU A 134 6.00 7.24 12.67
CA LEU A 134 6.34 7.98 11.46
C LEU A 134 5.43 9.18 11.17
N LYS A 135 4.16 9.15 11.59
CA LYS A 135 3.17 10.18 11.22
C LYS A 135 3.62 11.60 11.52
N ASP A 136 4.20 11.84 12.70
CA ASP A 136 4.64 13.17 13.10
C ASP A 136 5.97 13.57 12.43
N ARG A 137 6.80 12.58 12.06
CA ARG A 137 8.06 12.81 11.34
C ARG A 137 7.82 13.32 9.91
N VAL A 138 6.72 12.93 9.26
CA VAL A 138 6.46 13.23 7.84
C VAL A 138 5.31 14.20 7.60
N LYS A 139 4.47 14.48 8.58
CA LYS A 139 3.23 15.27 8.42
C LYS A 139 3.43 16.66 7.83
N GLY A 140 4.57 17.29 8.06
CA GLY A 140 4.90 18.63 7.56
C GLY A 140 5.56 18.64 6.19
N LEU A 141 5.78 17.49 5.57
CA LEU A 141 6.51 17.34 4.32
C LEU A 141 5.55 17.22 3.12
N SER A 142 6.07 17.48 1.93
CA SER A 142 5.44 17.03 0.69
C SER A 142 5.48 15.50 0.62
N MET A 143 4.59 14.87 -0.18
CA MET A 143 4.64 13.41 -0.36
C MET A 143 6.01 12.95 -0.88
N TYR A 144 6.61 13.72 -1.80
CA TYR A 144 7.94 13.45 -2.35
C TYR A 144 9.03 13.44 -1.28
N ASP A 145 9.08 14.49 -0.45
CA ASP A 145 10.07 14.61 0.62
C ASP A 145 9.81 13.58 1.73
N ALA A 146 8.56 13.26 2.01
CA ALA A 146 8.18 12.21 2.97
C ALA A 146 8.70 10.83 2.55
N VAL A 147 8.66 10.48 1.25
CA VAL A 147 9.24 9.22 0.76
C VAL A 147 10.74 9.15 1.01
N ILE A 148 11.48 10.24 0.72
CA ILE A 148 12.92 10.31 0.97
C ILE A 148 13.21 10.16 2.46
N GLU A 149 12.48 10.91 3.30
CA GLU A 149 12.63 10.86 4.75
C GLU A 149 12.32 9.47 5.34
N LEU A 150 11.30 8.80 4.82
CA LEU A 150 10.96 7.43 5.22
C LEU A 150 12.05 6.44 4.83
N ASN A 151 12.68 6.61 3.67
CA ASN A 151 13.79 5.75 3.27
C ASN A 151 15.04 5.99 4.15
N HIS A 152 15.28 7.22 4.60
CA HIS A 152 16.30 7.52 5.62
C HIS A 152 15.97 6.81 6.95
N TRP A 153 14.72 6.89 7.41
CA TRP A 153 14.29 6.16 8.61
C TRP A 153 14.48 4.65 8.46
N CYS A 154 14.17 4.09 7.29
CA CYS A 154 14.40 2.67 7.03
C CYS A 154 15.89 2.31 7.12
N HIS A 155 16.77 3.14 6.58
CA HIS A 155 18.22 2.99 6.66
C HIS A 155 18.75 3.08 8.12
N GLU A 156 18.14 3.92 8.95
CA GLU A 156 18.47 4.00 10.39
C GLU A 156 18.16 2.70 11.14
N LYS A 157 17.20 1.89 10.65
CA LYS A 157 16.70 0.67 11.32
C LYS A 157 17.28 -0.62 10.77
N VAL A 158 17.62 -0.67 9.49
CA VAL A 158 17.97 -1.92 8.79
C VAL A 158 19.23 -1.71 7.96
N THR A 159 20.17 -2.65 8.10
CA THR A 159 21.41 -2.71 7.33
C THR A 159 21.41 -3.96 6.45
N TYR A 160 21.83 -3.81 5.19
CA TYR A 160 21.92 -4.92 4.26
C TYR A 160 22.82 -6.03 4.76
N THR A 161 22.29 -7.25 4.73
CA THR A 161 23.06 -8.48 5.04
C THR A 161 22.58 -9.59 4.11
N PRO A 162 23.46 -10.16 3.27
CA PRO A 162 23.08 -11.25 2.38
C PRO A 162 22.59 -12.48 3.18
N SER A 163 21.50 -13.07 2.72
CA SER A 163 20.89 -14.26 3.33
C SER A 163 20.11 -15.01 2.26
N ASP A 164 20.05 -16.33 2.38
CA ASP A 164 19.21 -17.21 1.56
C ASP A 164 17.90 -17.60 2.27
N SER A 165 17.66 -17.03 3.45
CA SER A 165 16.48 -17.32 4.24
C SER A 165 15.21 -16.73 3.61
N ARG A 166 14.05 -17.26 4.03
CA ARG A 166 12.75 -16.68 3.75
C ARG A 166 12.70 -15.23 4.24
N THR A 167 11.97 -14.36 3.51
CA THR A 167 11.74 -12.97 3.92
C THR A 167 11.13 -12.87 5.31
N SER A 168 11.79 -12.17 6.21
CA SER A 168 11.32 -11.92 7.57
C SER A 168 10.19 -10.91 7.59
N SER A 169 9.34 -10.96 8.62
CA SER A 169 8.32 -9.93 8.84
C SER A 169 8.97 -8.57 9.14
N PRO A 170 8.27 -7.44 8.88
CA PRO A 170 8.82 -6.12 9.12
C PRO A 170 9.33 -5.88 10.55
N LEU A 171 8.59 -6.33 11.57
CA LEU A 171 9.03 -6.18 12.96
C LEU A 171 10.21 -7.09 13.31
N ALA A 172 10.28 -8.30 12.75
CA ALA A 172 11.43 -9.17 12.92
C ALA A 172 12.68 -8.58 12.25
N THR A 173 12.54 -8.01 11.05
CA THR A 173 13.61 -7.29 10.34
C THR A 173 14.10 -6.10 11.17
N MET A 174 13.18 -5.30 11.71
CA MET A 174 13.52 -4.17 12.59
C MET A 174 14.24 -4.63 13.87
N ALA A 175 13.77 -5.72 14.50
CA ALA A 175 14.36 -6.23 15.74
C ALA A 175 15.77 -6.80 15.54
N THR A 176 16.05 -7.39 14.37
CA THR A 176 17.39 -7.92 14.04
C THR A 176 18.30 -6.85 13.45
N ALA A 177 17.76 -5.72 12.99
CA ALA A 177 18.44 -4.62 12.28
C ALA A 177 19.17 -5.06 11.00
N HIS A 178 18.83 -6.23 10.44
CA HIS A 178 19.47 -6.80 9.24
C HIS A 178 18.44 -7.34 8.26
N GLY A 179 18.71 -7.16 6.96
CA GLY A 179 17.90 -7.71 5.89
C GLY A 179 18.67 -7.78 4.58
N ARG A 180 18.30 -8.72 3.71
CA ARG A 180 18.68 -8.66 2.29
C ARG A 180 17.68 -7.76 1.54
N CYS A 181 17.85 -7.57 0.24
CA CYS A 181 16.96 -6.75 -0.57
C CYS A 181 15.46 -7.10 -0.44
N GLY A 182 15.12 -8.38 -0.19
CA GLY A 182 13.75 -8.84 0.05
C GLY A 182 13.17 -8.27 1.35
N GLU A 183 13.89 -8.35 2.47
CA GLU A 183 13.49 -7.78 3.75
C GLU A 183 13.48 -6.25 3.72
N GLU A 184 14.54 -5.62 3.19
CA GLU A 184 14.64 -4.17 3.11
C GLU A 184 13.49 -3.56 2.30
N SER A 185 13.15 -4.16 1.14
CA SER A 185 12.02 -3.68 0.33
C SER A 185 10.66 -3.96 0.97
N THR A 186 10.47 -5.11 1.65
CA THR A 186 9.26 -5.40 2.42
C THR A 186 9.10 -4.40 3.57
N PHE A 187 10.17 -4.10 4.30
CA PHE A 187 10.18 -3.13 5.39
C PHE A 187 9.85 -1.72 4.91
N THR A 188 10.51 -1.26 3.84
CA THR A 188 10.29 0.07 3.25
C THR A 188 8.86 0.22 2.72
N VAL A 189 8.33 -0.77 2.00
CA VAL A 189 6.93 -0.76 1.53
C VAL A 189 5.96 -0.69 2.70
N SER A 190 6.20 -1.47 3.77
CA SER A 190 5.35 -1.45 4.97
C SER A 190 5.37 -0.10 5.67
N ALA A 191 6.53 0.57 5.77
CA ALA A 191 6.66 1.91 6.33
C ALA A 191 5.90 2.97 5.51
N LEU A 192 6.05 2.94 4.18
CA LEU A 192 5.34 3.84 3.27
C LEU A 192 3.82 3.66 3.34
N ARG A 193 3.36 2.40 3.29
CA ARG A 193 1.93 2.07 3.40
C ARG A 193 1.34 2.44 4.75
N ALA A 194 2.11 2.35 5.83
CA ALA A 194 1.65 2.72 7.16
C ALA A 194 1.22 4.18 7.26
N VAL A 195 1.87 5.09 6.53
CA VAL A 195 1.50 6.51 6.46
C VAL A 195 0.68 6.87 5.21
N GLY A 196 0.09 5.88 4.55
CA GLY A 196 -0.85 6.10 3.45
C GLY A 196 -0.21 6.44 2.10
N ILE A 197 1.08 6.18 1.90
CA ILE A 197 1.76 6.35 0.62
C ILE A 197 1.71 5.05 -0.18
N PRO A 198 1.16 5.04 -1.40
CA PRO A 198 1.10 3.85 -2.22
C PRO A 198 2.49 3.36 -2.62
N ALA A 199 2.79 2.11 -2.30
CA ALA A 199 4.09 1.52 -2.57
C ALA A 199 3.99 0.03 -2.92
N ARG A 200 4.96 -0.46 -3.71
CA ARG A 200 5.09 -1.87 -4.07
C ARG A 200 6.54 -2.29 -4.14
N GLN A 201 6.78 -3.56 -3.85
CA GLN A 201 8.05 -4.21 -4.14
C GLN A 201 8.11 -4.54 -5.64
N VAL A 202 9.27 -4.33 -6.24
CA VAL A 202 9.61 -4.81 -7.57
C VAL A 202 10.72 -5.84 -7.43
N TYR A 203 10.66 -6.90 -8.23
CA TYR A 203 11.60 -8.02 -8.15
C TYR A 203 12.07 -8.43 -9.54
N THR A 204 13.39 -8.56 -9.67
CA THR A 204 13.99 -9.25 -10.82
C THR A 204 14.62 -10.56 -10.36
N PRO A 205 14.20 -11.70 -10.92
CA PRO A 205 14.77 -13.00 -10.55
C PRO A 205 16.22 -13.15 -10.98
N ARG A 206 16.64 -12.38 -11.98
CA ARG A 206 17.97 -12.43 -12.56
C ARG A 206 18.30 -11.13 -13.30
N TRP A 207 19.47 -10.56 -13.02
CA TRP A 207 20.01 -9.45 -13.79
C TRP A 207 20.46 -9.89 -15.18
N ALA A 208 20.50 -8.96 -16.14
CA ALA A 208 20.98 -9.25 -17.51
C ALA A 208 22.47 -9.63 -17.55
N HIS A 209 23.26 -9.21 -16.57
CA HIS A 209 24.70 -9.38 -16.51
C HIS A 209 25.21 -10.33 -15.42
N THR A 210 24.30 -10.87 -14.58
CA THR A 210 24.66 -11.79 -13.49
C THR A 210 23.46 -12.68 -13.13
N ASP A 211 23.73 -13.82 -12.50
CA ASP A 211 22.70 -14.74 -12.00
C ASP A 211 22.03 -14.27 -10.69
N ASN A 212 22.46 -13.13 -10.13
CA ASN A 212 21.88 -12.59 -8.91
C ASN A 212 20.48 -12.00 -9.17
N ASN A 213 19.61 -12.13 -8.19
CA ASN A 213 18.33 -11.45 -8.14
C ASN A 213 18.44 -10.11 -7.40
N HIS A 214 17.40 -9.29 -7.52
CA HIS A 214 17.28 -8.07 -6.72
C HIS A 214 15.81 -7.70 -6.49
N ALA A 215 15.56 -7.01 -5.37
CA ALA A 215 14.28 -6.40 -5.05
C ALA A 215 14.48 -4.94 -4.63
N TRP A 216 13.60 -4.07 -5.12
CA TRP A 216 13.59 -2.64 -4.80
C TRP A 216 12.16 -2.16 -4.59
N VAL A 217 11.96 -0.87 -4.41
CA VAL A 217 10.65 -0.28 -4.15
C VAL A 217 10.26 0.66 -5.28
N GLU A 218 8.99 0.61 -5.66
CA GLU A 218 8.34 1.69 -6.41
C GLU A 218 7.25 2.33 -5.54
N VAL A 219 7.16 3.65 -5.63
CA VAL A 219 6.25 4.49 -4.87
C VAL A 219 5.49 5.43 -5.79
N TRP A 220 4.20 5.58 -5.55
CA TRP A 220 3.38 6.54 -6.27
C TRP A 220 3.39 7.88 -5.54
N VAL A 221 3.77 8.94 -6.26
CA VAL A 221 3.82 10.32 -5.74
C VAL A 221 3.16 11.23 -6.77
N ASP A 222 2.10 11.91 -6.38
CA ASP A 222 1.44 12.97 -7.16
C ASP A 222 1.17 12.60 -8.64
N GLY A 223 0.66 11.40 -8.87
CA GLY A 223 0.26 10.93 -10.21
C GLY A 223 1.33 10.14 -10.97
N LYS A 224 2.49 9.85 -10.37
CA LYS A 224 3.59 9.13 -11.03
C LYS A 224 4.20 8.07 -10.12
N TRP A 225 4.69 7.00 -10.73
CA TRP A 225 5.51 5.99 -10.07
C TRP A 225 6.99 6.37 -10.17
N TYR A 226 7.69 6.24 -9.06
CA TYR A 226 9.12 6.46 -8.91
C TYR A 226 9.75 5.23 -8.27
N PHE A 227 10.98 4.88 -8.67
CA PHE A 227 11.74 3.84 -7.99
C PHE A 227 12.73 4.42 -6.96
N LEU A 228 13.10 3.60 -5.97
CA LEU A 228 14.15 3.88 -4.99
C LEU A 228 14.77 2.56 -4.49
N GLY A 229 16.05 2.62 -4.09
CA GLY A 229 16.69 1.54 -3.33
C GLY A 229 16.09 1.49 -1.92
N ALA A 230 15.67 0.31 -1.49
CA ALA A 230 15.07 0.12 -0.18
C ALA A 230 16.13 0.21 0.92
N CYS A 231 15.90 0.98 1.96
CA CYS A 231 16.88 1.30 3.01
C CYS A 231 18.20 1.92 2.48
N GLU A 232 18.18 2.40 1.24
CA GLU A 232 19.33 3.02 0.56
C GLU A 232 18.95 4.43 0.10
N PRO A 233 18.90 5.42 1.02
CA PRO A 233 18.40 6.74 0.71
C PRO A 233 19.31 7.50 -0.27
N GLU A 234 18.70 8.03 -1.31
CA GLU A 234 19.31 8.97 -2.26
C GLU A 234 18.61 10.33 -2.14
N PRO A 235 19.26 11.44 -2.51
CA PRO A 235 18.67 12.78 -2.37
C PRO A 235 17.48 13.03 -3.29
N VAL A 236 17.25 12.18 -4.28
CA VAL A 236 16.15 12.28 -5.25
C VAL A 236 15.64 10.90 -5.60
N LEU A 237 14.33 10.81 -5.91
CA LEU A 237 13.72 9.57 -6.43
C LEU A 237 14.19 9.29 -7.86
N ASN A 238 13.97 8.06 -8.33
CA ASN A 238 14.50 7.52 -9.60
C ASN A 238 16.04 7.52 -9.65
N ARG A 239 16.65 7.35 -8.49
CA ARG A 239 18.09 7.15 -8.33
C ARG A 239 18.35 5.99 -7.38
N ALA A 240 19.22 5.09 -7.79
CA ALA A 240 19.74 3.98 -7.00
C ALA A 240 21.07 3.54 -7.60
N TRP A 241 21.74 2.59 -6.95
CA TRP A 241 23.01 2.04 -7.46
C TRP A 241 22.85 1.12 -8.68
N PHE A 242 21.62 0.67 -8.95
CA PHE A 242 21.26 -0.22 -10.06
C PHE A 242 20.60 0.53 -11.22
#